data_fff9c48d3bcdf50318f62ca3c783ee0b
#
_entry.id   fff9c48d3bcdf50318f62ca3c783ee0b
#
_cell.length_a   1.000
_cell.length_b   1.000
_cell.length_c   1.000
_cell.angle_alpha   90.00
_cell.angle_beta   90.00
_cell.angle_gamma   90.00
#
_symmetry.space_group_name_H-M   'P 1'
#
loop_
_entity.id
_entity.type
_entity.pdbx_description
1 polymer ?
#
loop_
_entity_poly.entity_id
_entity_poly.type
_entity_poly.pdbx_seq_one_letter_code
_entity_poly.pdbx_strand_id
1 'polypeptide(L)'
;MKFVAFERAKQGTGASRRLRNVGKTPGIVYGGEGQPQLIELDHNALWHALKKEAFHSSILEMDMGGKTGKVLLRDVQYHPFRQQIVHVDFQRVDANTRLHMKVPVHYKGAEESDAVKLEHCLVNPVINDLDIACLPADLPEFIEVDLSGLKKGMTLHLNDVQLPKGVKAVTHGKPNPVIVSVVTPAAEESAEAAAAAAEGAAPAAAPAPAKGAKPAAKSKK
;
A
#
# COMPACT_ATOMS: atom_id res chain seq x y z
N MET A 1 7.70 12.83 -16.40
CA MET A 1 6.71 13.92 -16.15
C MET A 1 7.44 15.16 -15.69
N LYS A 2 6.89 16.39 -16.01
CA LYS A 2 7.55 17.67 -15.64
C LYS A 2 6.71 18.41 -14.62
N PHE A 3 7.37 19.04 -13.65
CA PHE A 3 6.71 19.93 -12.69
C PHE A 3 7.62 21.12 -12.35
N VAL A 4 7.01 22.23 -11.93
CA VAL A 4 7.71 23.46 -11.58
C VAL A 4 7.79 23.59 -10.07
N ALA A 5 8.98 23.90 -9.58
CA ALA A 5 9.25 24.16 -8.17
C ALA A 5 9.91 25.54 -8.01
N PHE A 6 9.61 26.20 -6.91
CA PHE A 6 10.20 27.50 -6.57
C PHE A 6 11.10 27.33 -5.34
N GLU A 7 12.18 28.08 -5.30
CA GLU A 7 13.06 28.07 -4.15
C GLU A 7 12.40 28.77 -2.95
N ARG A 8 12.53 28.15 -1.77
CA ARG A 8 11.92 28.62 -0.56
C ARG A 8 12.97 29.24 0.38
N ALA A 9 12.87 30.55 0.63
CA ALA A 9 13.80 31.26 1.51
C ALA A 9 13.50 31.15 3.02
N LYS A 10 12.21 31.07 3.40
CA LYS A 10 11.78 31.08 4.82
C LYS A 10 11.51 29.69 5.35
N GLN A 11 12.12 29.35 6.50
CA GLN A 11 11.99 28.06 7.20
C GLN A 11 11.14 28.19 8.48
N GLY A 12 10.80 27.05 9.06
CA GLY A 12 10.10 26.93 10.32
C GLY A 12 8.60 26.70 10.23
N THR A 13 8.01 26.26 11.34
CA THR A 13 6.61 25.82 11.45
C THR A 13 5.61 26.90 11.04
N GLY A 14 5.83 28.14 11.51
CA GLY A 14 4.95 29.26 11.16
C GLY A 14 5.00 29.65 9.69
N ALA A 15 6.20 29.60 9.06
CA ALA A 15 6.37 29.86 7.64
C ALA A 15 5.67 28.77 6.80
N SER A 16 5.86 27.49 7.13
CA SER A 16 5.19 26.36 6.46
C SER A 16 3.67 26.43 6.58
N ARG A 17 3.13 26.84 7.75
CA ARG A 17 1.69 27.03 7.94
C ARG A 17 1.13 28.13 7.05
N ARG A 18 1.81 29.29 6.98
CA ARG A 18 1.39 30.42 6.11
C ARG A 18 1.43 30.02 4.63
N LEU A 19 2.47 29.27 4.22
CA LEU A 19 2.62 28.79 2.86
C LEU A 19 1.43 27.90 2.45
N ARG A 20 1.05 26.93 3.31
CA ARG A 20 -0.09 26.06 3.06
C ARG A 20 -1.42 26.83 3.00
N ASN A 21 -1.58 27.89 3.79
CA ASN A 21 -2.79 28.73 3.73
C ASN A 21 -2.91 29.52 2.42
N VAL A 22 -1.80 29.77 1.72
CA VAL A 22 -1.76 30.43 0.39
C VAL A 22 -1.93 29.42 -0.75
N GLY A 23 -2.13 28.11 -0.44
CA GLY A 23 -2.28 27.07 -1.47
C GLY A 23 -0.97 26.53 -2.01
N LYS A 24 0.15 26.71 -1.30
CA LYS A 24 1.44 26.14 -1.66
C LYS A 24 1.85 25.03 -0.71
N THR A 25 2.55 24.03 -1.19
CA THR A 25 3.09 22.92 -0.41
C THR A 25 4.59 23.07 -0.23
N PRO A 26 5.10 23.01 1.01
CA PRO A 26 6.54 22.94 1.25
C PRO A 26 7.09 21.58 0.89
N GLY A 27 8.28 21.54 0.31
CA GLY A 27 9.02 20.32 0.02
C GLY A 27 10.52 20.51 0.22
N ILE A 28 11.25 19.41 0.09
CA ILE A 28 12.70 19.36 0.13
C ILE A 28 13.21 18.50 -1.03
N VAL A 29 14.36 18.88 -1.59
CA VAL A 29 15.10 18.09 -2.56
C VAL A 29 16.48 17.81 -2.00
N TYR A 30 16.83 16.54 -1.88
CA TYR A 30 18.10 16.07 -1.33
C TYR A 30 18.70 14.94 -2.17
N GLY A 31 19.90 14.52 -1.82
CA GLY A 31 20.66 13.49 -2.53
C GLY A 31 21.49 14.04 -3.69
N GLY A 32 22.27 13.16 -4.33
CA GLY A 32 23.29 13.53 -5.29
C GLY A 32 24.43 14.34 -4.68
N GLU A 33 25.23 14.99 -5.51
CA GLU A 33 26.37 15.83 -5.06
C GLU A 33 25.93 17.20 -4.51
N GLY A 34 24.67 17.60 -4.69
CA GLY A 34 24.16 18.92 -4.33
C GLY A 34 23.68 19.02 -2.89
N GLN A 35 23.81 20.22 -2.29
CA GLN A 35 23.23 20.53 -0.98
C GLN A 35 21.70 20.34 -1.01
N PRO A 36 21.08 19.95 0.14
CA PRO A 36 19.62 19.92 0.26
C PRO A 36 19.01 21.29 -0.02
N GLN A 37 17.99 21.33 -0.85
CA GLN A 37 17.31 22.57 -1.24
C GLN A 37 15.87 22.55 -0.78
N LEU A 38 15.43 23.62 -0.16
CA LEU A 38 14.05 23.81 0.26
C LEU A 38 13.26 24.36 -0.92
N ILE A 39 12.14 23.73 -1.22
CA ILE A 39 11.28 24.10 -2.34
C ILE A 39 9.86 24.39 -1.88
N GLU A 40 9.14 25.13 -2.69
CA GLU A 40 7.70 25.31 -2.60
C GLU A 40 7.06 24.96 -3.94
N LEU A 41 5.91 24.29 -3.87
CA LEU A 41 5.15 23.82 -5.02
C LEU A 41 3.71 24.33 -4.95
N ASP A 42 3.06 24.49 -6.09
CA ASP A 42 1.63 24.70 -6.14
C ASP A 42 0.90 23.44 -5.67
N HIS A 43 0.04 23.59 -4.65
CA HIS A 43 -0.68 22.47 -4.05
C HIS A 43 -1.63 21.78 -5.04
N ASN A 44 -2.34 22.56 -5.86
CA ASN A 44 -3.35 22.02 -6.77
C ASN A 44 -2.70 21.21 -7.90
N ALA A 45 -1.65 21.77 -8.52
CA ALA A 45 -0.88 21.07 -9.55
C ALA A 45 -0.27 19.77 -9.02
N LEU A 46 0.31 19.81 -7.80
CA LEU A 46 0.89 18.64 -7.14
C LEU A 46 -0.17 17.59 -6.78
N TRP A 47 -1.33 18.01 -6.28
CA TRP A 47 -2.45 17.12 -5.97
C TRP A 47 -2.94 16.33 -7.17
N HIS A 48 -3.10 17.00 -8.33
CA HIS A 48 -3.48 16.33 -9.57
C HIS A 48 -2.37 15.43 -10.14
N ALA A 49 -1.10 15.80 -9.94
CA ALA A 49 0.02 14.96 -10.35
C ALA A 49 0.11 13.67 -9.52
N LEU A 50 -0.06 13.76 -8.20
CA LEU A 50 -0.03 12.62 -7.27
C LEU A 50 -1.19 11.61 -7.47
N LYS A 51 -2.30 12.02 -8.10
CA LYS A 51 -3.36 11.06 -8.48
C LYS A 51 -2.94 10.07 -9.58
N LYS A 52 -1.86 10.38 -10.29
CA LYS A 52 -1.32 9.49 -11.33
C LYS A 52 -0.30 8.56 -10.67
N GLU A 53 -0.52 7.26 -10.75
CA GLU A 53 0.39 6.25 -10.19
C GLU A 53 1.81 6.38 -10.74
N ALA A 54 1.94 6.68 -12.03
CA ALA A 54 3.24 6.92 -12.66
C ALA A 54 4.03 8.08 -12.03
N PHE A 55 3.40 8.99 -11.26
CA PHE A 55 4.12 10.06 -10.57
C PHE A 55 4.91 9.53 -9.35
N HIS A 56 4.41 8.46 -8.73
CA HIS A 56 5.05 7.82 -7.57
C HIS A 56 6.23 6.95 -7.96
N SER A 57 6.15 6.30 -9.13
CA SER A 57 7.09 5.27 -9.56
C SER A 57 7.97 5.66 -10.75
N SER A 58 7.92 6.93 -11.23
CA SER A 58 8.73 7.38 -12.36
C SER A 58 9.73 8.46 -11.98
N ILE A 59 10.74 8.63 -12.83
CA ILE A 59 11.70 9.73 -12.73
C ILE A 59 11.02 11.01 -13.24
N LEU A 60 11.02 12.03 -12.40
CA LEU A 60 10.40 13.31 -12.65
C LEU A 60 11.44 14.34 -13.08
N GLU A 61 11.07 15.23 -13.99
CA GLU A 61 11.85 16.40 -14.35
C GLU A 61 11.33 17.60 -13.55
N MET A 62 12.13 18.09 -12.64
CA MET A 62 11.85 19.27 -11.83
C MET A 62 12.51 20.49 -12.48
N ASP A 63 11.73 21.53 -12.70
CA ASP A 63 12.22 22.83 -13.14
C ASP A 63 12.26 23.82 -11.96
N MET A 64 13.45 24.28 -11.61
CA MET A 64 13.68 25.33 -10.62
C MET A 64 14.31 26.54 -11.27
N GLY A 65 13.50 27.52 -11.67
CA GLY A 65 13.99 28.78 -12.22
C GLY A 65 14.89 28.64 -13.46
N GLY A 66 14.57 27.68 -14.34
CA GLY A 66 15.32 27.39 -15.56
C GLY A 66 16.43 26.34 -15.41
N LYS A 67 16.63 25.79 -14.21
CA LYS A 67 17.51 24.63 -14.00
C LYS A 67 16.67 23.38 -13.90
N THR A 68 16.80 22.48 -14.87
CA THR A 68 16.11 21.19 -14.87
C THR A 68 16.94 20.14 -14.16
N GLY A 69 16.34 19.39 -13.21
CA GLY A 69 16.95 18.29 -12.50
C GLY A 69 16.09 17.03 -12.56
N LYS A 70 16.70 15.86 -12.61
CA LYS A 70 16.00 14.58 -12.47
C LYS A 70 15.83 14.25 -11.00
N VAL A 71 14.60 14.04 -10.59
CA VAL A 71 14.26 13.72 -9.19
C VAL A 71 13.27 12.57 -9.12
N LEU A 72 13.25 11.91 -7.98
CA LEU A 72 12.32 10.85 -7.65
C LEU A 72 11.49 11.30 -6.45
N LEU A 73 10.21 11.00 -6.45
CA LEU A 73 9.35 11.17 -5.29
C LEU A 73 9.73 10.14 -4.23
N ARG A 74 10.10 10.60 -3.03
CA ARG A 74 10.52 9.70 -1.95
C ARG A 74 9.43 9.49 -0.92
N ASP A 75 8.79 10.59 -0.49
CA ASP A 75 7.73 10.54 0.51
C ASP A 75 6.73 11.68 0.30
N VAL A 76 5.48 11.42 0.66
CA VAL A 76 4.40 12.40 0.64
C VAL A 76 3.64 12.33 1.95
N GLN A 77 3.58 13.43 2.65
CA GLN A 77 2.81 13.55 3.87
C GLN A 77 1.45 14.18 3.57
N TYR A 78 0.39 13.44 3.85
CA TYR A 78 -0.98 13.90 3.72
C TYR A 78 -1.53 14.40 5.07
N HIS A 79 -2.42 15.38 5.00
CA HIS A 79 -3.14 15.83 6.18
C HIS A 79 -4.19 14.77 6.59
N PRO A 80 -4.31 14.38 7.90
CA PRO A 80 -5.13 13.24 8.31
C PRO A 80 -6.63 13.37 7.98
N PHE A 81 -7.18 14.59 7.91
CA PHE A 81 -8.62 14.80 7.64
C PHE A 81 -8.94 15.83 6.55
N ARG A 82 -7.94 16.55 6.02
CA ARG A 82 -8.11 17.51 4.91
C ARG A 82 -7.47 16.94 3.66
N GLN A 83 -8.03 17.21 2.50
CA GLN A 83 -7.42 16.90 1.21
C GLN A 83 -6.27 17.87 0.93
N GLN A 84 -5.24 17.82 1.76
CA GLN A 84 -4.10 18.72 1.70
C GLN A 84 -2.80 17.95 1.90
N ILE A 85 -1.83 18.24 1.04
CA ILE A 85 -0.47 17.74 1.15
C ILE A 85 0.28 18.62 2.17
N VAL A 86 0.86 17.99 3.17
CA VAL A 86 1.59 18.67 4.24
C VAL A 86 3.05 18.90 3.86
N HIS A 87 3.69 17.88 3.29
CA HIS A 87 5.10 17.92 2.89
C HIS A 87 5.37 16.93 1.76
N VAL A 88 6.38 17.21 0.95
CA VAL A 88 6.84 16.31 -0.12
C VAL A 88 8.35 16.27 -0.14
N ASP A 89 8.89 15.06 -0.24
CA ASP A 89 10.30 14.77 -0.27
C ASP A 89 10.69 14.27 -1.65
N PHE A 90 11.67 14.95 -2.28
CA PHE A 90 12.25 14.52 -3.52
C PHE A 90 13.72 14.15 -3.35
N GLN A 91 14.13 13.09 -4.00
CA GLN A 91 15.52 12.65 -4.06
C GLN A 91 16.08 12.88 -5.46
N ARG A 92 17.25 13.53 -5.57
CA ARG A 92 17.96 13.64 -6.84
C ARG A 92 18.45 12.27 -7.29
N VAL A 93 18.34 12.02 -8.57
CA VAL A 93 18.66 10.74 -9.19
C VAL A 93 19.93 10.86 -10.02
N ASP A 94 20.93 10.06 -9.64
CA ASP A 94 22.16 9.88 -10.40
C ASP A 94 22.08 8.57 -11.20
N ALA A 95 22.56 8.56 -12.44
CA ALA A 95 22.39 7.43 -13.37
C ALA A 95 22.96 6.09 -12.87
N ASN A 96 23.98 6.13 -12.01
CA ASN A 96 24.72 4.94 -11.55
C ASN A 96 24.35 4.48 -10.13
N THR A 97 23.47 5.20 -9.45
CA THR A 97 23.10 4.89 -8.07
C THR A 97 21.85 4.00 -8.04
N ARG A 98 21.89 2.91 -7.28
CA ARG A 98 20.71 2.06 -7.06
C ARG A 98 19.69 2.81 -6.22
N LEU A 99 18.47 2.78 -6.68
CA LEU A 99 17.33 3.39 -6.02
C LEU A 99 16.52 2.33 -5.30
N HIS A 100 16.07 2.65 -4.09
CA HIS A 100 15.10 1.86 -3.35
C HIS A 100 13.78 2.62 -3.34
N MET A 101 12.72 2.00 -3.86
CA MET A 101 11.41 2.66 -3.91
C MET A 101 10.27 1.67 -3.85
N LYS A 102 9.09 2.20 -3.57
CA LYS A 102 7.82 1.46 -3.61
C LYS A 102 7.19 1.60 -4.98
N VAL A 103 6.82 0.47 -5.56
CA VAL A 103 6.13 0.41 -6.86
C VAL A 103 4.79 -0.26 -6.65
N PRO A 104 3.70 0.31 -7.20
CA PRO A 104 2.37 -0.29 -7.08
C PRO A 104 2.28 -1.61 -7.85
N VAL A 105 1.51 -2.53 -7.29
CA VAL A 105 1.26 -3.85 -7.87
C VAL A 105 -0.14 -3.86 -8.47
N HIS A 106 -0.23 -4.16 -9.76
CA HIS A 106 -1.49 -4.32 -10.48
C HIS A 106 -1.85 -5.78 -10.59
N TYR A 107 -2.99 -6.15 -10.05
CA TYR A 107 -3.51 -7.51 -10.07
C TYR A 107 -4.42 -7.70 -11.29
N LYS A 108 -4.05 -8.64 -12.18
CA LYS A 108 -4.83 -8.98 -13.38
C LYS A 108 -5.41 -10.39 -13.24
N GLY A 109 -6.56 -10.63 -13.90
CA GLY A 109 -7.15 -11.96 -13.99
C GLY A 109 -7.83 -12.48 -12.72
N ALA A 110 -8.08 -11.64 -11.72
CA ALA A 110 -8.74 -12.07 -10.47
C ALA A 110 -10.14 -12.70 -10.75
N GLU A 111 -10.92 -12.09 -11.65
CA GLU A 111 -12.24 -12.57 -12.02
C GLU A 111 -12.21 -13.83 -12.90
N GLU A 112 -11.07 -14.11 -13.55
CA GLU A 112 -10.88 -15.28 -14.40
C GLU A 112 -10.39 -16.51 -13.64
N SER A 113 -9.94 -16.34 -12.40
CA SER A 113 -9.43 -17.42 -11.56
C SER A 113 -10.52 -18.44 -11.21
N ASP A 114 -10.14 -19.71 -11.20
CA ASP A 114 -11.03 -20.81 -10.80
C ASP A 114 -11.57 -20.63 -9.37
N ALA A 115 -10.77 -20.03 -8.47
CA ALA A 115 -11.15 -19.73 -7.11
C ALA A 115 -12.35 -18.78 -7.00
N VAL A 116 -12.46 -17.79 -7.90
CA VAL A 116 -13.57 -16.83 -7.91
C VAL A 116 -14.76 -17.38 -8.68
N LYS A 117 -14.53 -17.98 -9.86
CA LYS A 117 -15.62 -18.48 -10.74
C LYS A 117 -16.34 -19.68 -10.19
N LEU A 118 -15.61 -20.65 -9.65
CA LEU A 118 -16.17 -21.94 -9.22
C LEU A 118 -16.48 -21.97 -7.72
N GLU A 119 -15.67 -21.31 -6.92
CA GLU A 119 -15.71 -21.45 -5.48
C GLU A 119 -16.11 -20.15 -4.75
N HIS A 120 -16.45 -19.10 -5.48
CA HIS A 120 -16.87 -17.78 -4.95
C HIS A 120 -15.95 -17.22 -3.86
N CYS A 121 -14.66 -17.59 -3.90
CA CYS A 121 -13.67 -17.13 -2.95
C CYS A 121 -13.35 -15.63 -3.15
N LEU A 122 -12.98 -14.98 -2.05
CA LEU A 122 -12.52 -13.59 -2.07
C LEU A 122 -10.99 -13.57 -2.23
N VAL A 123 -10.53 -12.87 -3.26
CA VAL A 123 -9.11 -12.58 -3.45
C VAL A 123 -8.75 -11.33 -2.66
N ASN A 124 -7.93 -11.49 -1.64
CA ASN A 124 -7.50 -10.40 -0.76
C ASN A 124 -6.05 -10.03 -1.06
N PRO A 125 -5.77 -8.85 -1.68
CA PRO A 125 -4.42 -8.35 -1.83
C PRO A 125 -3.89 -7.90 -0.46
N VAL A 126 -2.79 -8.49 -0.03
CA VAL A 126 -2.13 -8.19 1.26
C VAL A 126 -1.12 -7.05 1.10
N ILE A 127 -0.47 -6.97 -0.06
CA ILE A 127 0.55 -5.97 -0.37
C ILE A 127 0.11 -5.22 -1.62
N ASN A 128 -0.08 -3.90 -1.51
CA ASN A 128 -0.43 -3.05 -2.65
C ASN A 128 0.82 -2.44 -3.31
N ASP A 129 1.89 -2.23 -2.52
CA ASP A 129 3.13 -1.62 -2.97
C ASP A 129 4.29 -2.56 -2.65
N LEU A 130 5.16 -2.82 -3.62
CA LEU A 130 6.35 -3.64 -3.46
C LEU A 130 7.59 -2.77 -3.35
N ASP A 131 8.40 -2.99 -2.30
CA ASP A 131 9.71 -2.35 -2.17
C ASP A 131 10.71 -3.01 -3.12
N ILE A 132 11.25 -2.21 -4.05
CA ILE A 132 12.20 -2.67 -5.04
C ILE A 132 13.50 -1.87 -5.00
N ALA A 133 14.59 -2.53 -5.40
CA ALA A 133 15.88 -1.92 -5.66
C ALA A 133 16.22 -2.10 -7.15
N CYS A 134 16.37 -1.00 -7.86
CA CYS A 134 16.70 -1.01 -9.30
C CYS A 134 17.63 0.14 -9.68
N LEU A 135 18.16 0.10 -10.90
CA LEU A 135 18.79 1.25 -11.51
C LEU A 135 17.73 2.19 -12.09
N PRO A 136 18.02 3.49 -12.21
CA PRO A 136 17.07 4.47 -12.79
C PRO A 136 16.59 4.12 -14.20
N ALA A 137 17.41 3.40 -14.98
CA ALA A 137 17.07 2.98 -16.33
C ALA A 137 16.05 1.83 -16.37
N ASP A 138 16.05 0.98 -15.33
CA ASP A 138 15.23 -0.25 -15.27
C ASP A 138 14.00 -0.08 -14.36
N LEU A 139 13.62 1.16 -14.07
CA LEU A 139 12.54 1.48 -13.17
C LEU A 139 11.17 1.21 -13.82
N PRO A 140 10.37 0.24 -13.33
CA PRO A 140 9.03 -0.01 -13.83
C PRO A 140 8.02 0.98 -13.22
N GLU A 141 7.01 1.38 -13.98
CA GLU A 141 5.91 2.21 -13.49
C GLU A 141 4.96 1.43 -12.57
N PHE A 142 4.75 0.15 -12.86
CA PHE A 142 3.94 -0.78 -12.06
C PHE A 142 4.44 -2.22 -12.27
N ILE A 143 4.05 -3.12 -11.39
CA ILE A 143 4.34 -4.55 -11.49
C ILE A 143 3.01 -5.27 -11.71
N GLU A 144 2.90 -6.05 -12.80
CA GLU A 144 1.72 -6.86 -13.08
C GLU A 144 1.86 -8.24 -12.46
N VAL A 145 0.81 -8.66 -11.74
CA VAL A 145 0.71 -9.98 -11.15
C VAL A 145 -0.53 -10.68 -11.70
N ASP A 146 -0.32 -11.80 -12.37
CA ASP A 146 -1.39 -12.62 -12.91
C ASP A 146 -1.97 -13.55 -11.83
N LEU A 147 -3.29 -13.46 -11.66
CA LEU A 147 -4.05 -14.24 -10.68
C LEU A 147 -4.90 -15.35 -11.31
N SER A 148 -4.80 -15.58 -12.61
CA SER A 148 -5.65 -16.53 -13.34
C SER A 148 -5.51 -17.98 -12.83
N GLY A 149 -4.33 -18.34 -12.31
CA GLY A 149 -4.04 -19.70 -11.82
C GLY A 149 -4.36 -19.95 -10.34
N LEU A 150 -5.03 -19.01 -9.64
CA LEU A 150 -5.32 -19.16 -8.22
C LEU A 150 -6.43 -20.17 -7.96
N LYS A 151 -6.19 -21.05 -6.96
CA LYS A 151 -7.15 -22.03 -6.43
C LYS A 151 -7.51 -21.70 -4.99
N LYS A 152 -8.58 -22.31 -4.48
CA LYS A 152 -9.06 -22.18 -3.09
C LYS A 152 -7.94 -22.40 -2.09
N GLY A 153 -7.79 -21.47 -1.15
CA GLY A 153 -6.80 -21.55 -0.08
C GLY A 153 -5.34 -21.36 -0.51
N MET A 154 -5.08 -21.05 -1.79
CA MET A 154 -3.73 -20.71 -2.23
C MET A 154 -3.33 -19.31 -1.80
N THR A 155 -2.06 -19.14 -1.49
CA THR A 155 -1.41 -17.86 -1.24
C THR A 155 -0.33 -17.64 -2.28
N LEU A 156 -0.30 -16.46 -2.89
CA LEU A 156 0.75 -16.08 -3.82
C LEU A 156 1.85 -15.34 -3.04
N HIS A 157 3.07 -15.80 -3.21
CA HIS A 157 4.25 -15.25 -2.56
C HIS A 157 5.09 -14.42 -3.54
N LEU A 158 6.01 -13.63 -2.99
CA LEU A 158 6.89 -12.76 -3.77
C LEU A 158 7.72 -13.54 -4.81
N ASN A 159 8.14 -14.76 -4.50
CA ASN A 159 8.96 -15.58 -5.40
C ASN A 159 8.20 -16.07 -6.64
N ASP A 160 6.86 -16.08 -6.58
CA ASP A 160 6.00 -16.55 -7.67
C ASP A 160 5.70 -15.44 -8.70
N VAL A 161 6.10 -14.18 -8.37
CA VAL A 161 5.88 -13.02 -9.21
C VAL A 161 7.03 -12.82 -10.19
N GLN A 162 6.71 -12.62 -11.44
CA GLN A 162 7.69 -12.31 -12.48
C GLN A 162 8.11 -10.85 -12.39
N LEU A 163 9.30 -10.61 -11.85
CA LEU A 163 9.89 -9.28 -11.80
C LEU A 163 10.55 -8.93 -13.15
N PRO A 164 10.48 -7.67 -13.61
CA PRO A 164 11.18 -7.23 -14.79
C PRO A 164 12.71 -7.30 -14.60
N LYS A 165 13.45 -7.31 -15.72
CA LYS A 165 14.92 -7.40 -15.70
C LYS A 165 15.51 -6.18 -14.98
N GLY A 166 16.52 -6.42 -14.15
CA GLY A 166 17.22 -5.36 -13.41
C GLY A 166 16.59 -4.95 -12.09
N VAL A 167 15.38 -5.44 -11.78
CA VAL A 167 14.65 -5.14 -10.54
C VAL A 167 14.88 -6.25 -9.51
N LYS A 168 15.19 -5.86 -8.27
CA LYS A 168 15.29 -6.77 -7.13
C LYS A 168 14.28 -6.35 -6.07
N ALA A 169 13.42 -7.25 -5.63
CA ALA A 169 12.56 -7.00 -4.49
C ALA A 169 13.38 -6.93 -3.20
N VAL A 170 13.08 -5.95 -2.37
CA VAL A 170 13.69 -5.76 -1.05
C VAL A 170 12.69 -6.21 0.00
N THR A 171 13.04 -7.29 0.70
CA THR A 171 12.19 -7.83 1.77
C THR A 171 12.74 -7.39 3.12
N HIS A 172 11.99 -6.58 3.85
CA HIS A 172 12.39 -6.09 5.17
C HIS A 172 12.19 -7.18 6.24
N GLY A 173 13.12 -8.14 6.32
CA GLY A 173 13.16 -9.15 7.38
C GLY A 173 12.25 -10.38 7.20
N LYS A 174 11.38 -10.41 6.21
CA LYS A 174 10.58 -11.59 5.86
C LYS A 174 11.11 -12.19 4.56
N PRO A 175 11.61 -13.43 4.54
CA PRO A 175 12.27 -13.99 3.35
C PRO A 175 11.33 -14.16 2.15
N ASN A 176 10.03 -14.35 2.37
CA ASN A 176 9.04 -14.51 1.30
C ASN A 176 7.67 -14.01 1.74
N PRO A 177 7.37 -12.69 1.63
CA PRO A 177 6.07 -12.16 2.04
C PRO A 177 4.96 -12.65 1.12
N VAL A 178 3.76 -12.84 1.70
CA VAL A 178 2.53 -13.14 0.96
C VAL A 178 2.06 -11.86 0.28
N ILE A 179 1.81 -11.92 -1.02
CA ILE A 179 1.30 -10.79 -1.82
C ILE A 179 -0.21 -10.84 -1.91
N VAL A 180 -0.76 -12.04 -2.17
CA VAL A 180 -2.21 -12.25 -2.30
C VAL A 180 -2.61 -13.50 -1.51
N SER A 181 -3.71 -13.43 -0.80
CA SER A 181 -4.35 -14.57 -0.13
C SER A 181 -5.77 -14.77 -0.66
N VAL A 182 -6.12 -16.02 -0.92
CA VAL A 182 -7.48 -16.41 -1.29
C VAL A 182 -8.19 -16.91 -0.03
N VAL A 183 -9.28 -16.23 0.33
CA VAL A 183 -10.07 -16.52 1.53
C VAL A 183 -11.47 -16.99 1.13
N THR A 184 -11.91 -18.11 1.70
CA THR A 184 -13.29 -18.56 1.56
C THR A 184 -14.22 -17.68 2.40
N PRO A 185 -15.38 -17.25 1.89
CA PRO A 185 -16.33 -16.51 2.71
C PRO A 185 -16.83 -17.38 3.88
N ALA A 186 -16.78 -16.85 5.09
CA ALA A 186 -17.13 -17.54 6.33
C ALA A 186 -18.57 -18.11 6.39
N ALA A 187 -19.43 -17.78 5.42
CA ALA A 187 -20.77 -18.32 5.29
C ALA A 187 -20.80 -19.80 4.83
N GLU A 188 -19.78 -20.26 4.09
CA GLU A 188 -19.72 -21.65 3.65
C GLU A 188 -19.11 -22.57 4.72
N GLU A 189 -18.14 -22.09 5.50
CA GLU A 189 -17.60 -22.89 6.63
C GLU A 189 -18.64 -23.18 7.71
N SER A 190 -19.61 -22.26 7.94
CA SER A 190 -20.71 -22.50 8.88
C SER A 190 -21.75 -23.49 8.34
N ALA A 191 -21.92 -23.59 7.01
CA ALA A 191 -22.84 -24.54 6.39
C ALA A 191 -22.24 -25.94 6.30
N GLU A 192 -20.94 -26.06 6.06
CA GLU A 192 -20.24 -27.33 5.99
C GLU A 192 -20.05 -27.94 7.40
N ALA A 193 -19.78 -27.11 8.43
CA ALA A 193 -19.75 -27.50 9.83
C ALA A 193 -21.15 -27.88 10.37
N ALA A 194 -22.22 -27.24 9.89
CA ALA A 194 -23.60 -27.59 10.25
C ALA A 194 -24.08 -28.89 9.56
N ALA A 195 -23.64 -29.15 8.34
CA ALA A 195 -23.94 -30.38 7.60
C ALA A 195 -23.21 -31.59 8.19
N ALA A 196 -21.96 -31.44 8.61
CA ALA A 196 -21.18 -32.48 9.25
C ALA A 196 -21.68 -32.79 10.69
N ALA A 197 -22.30 -31.80 11.36
CA ALA A 197 -22.92 -32.01 12.68
C ALA A 197 -24.31 -32.67 12.62
N ALA A 198 -24.98 -32.65 11.46
CA ALA A 198 -26.31 -33.21 11.26
C ALA A 198 -26.29 -34.72 10.95
N GLU A 199 -25.15 -35.29 10.51
CA GLU A 199 -25.01 -36.69 10.14
C GLU A 199 -24.60 -37.61 11.32
N GLY A 200 -24.34 -37.02 12.53
CA GLY A 200 -23.81 -37.75 13.71
C GLY A 200 -24.76 -37.96 14.90
N ALA A 201 -26.05 -37.57 14.84
CA ALA A 201 -26.95 -37.69 15.99
C ALA A 201 -28.19 -38.53 15.68
N ALA A 202 -28.11 -39.82 15.97
CA ALA A 202 -29.27 -40.69 16.23
C ALA A 202 -29.64 -40.68 17.74
N PRO A 203 -30.92 -40.87 18.13
CA PRO A 203 -31.45 -40.34 19.39
C PRO A 203 -31.41 -41.33 20.56
N ALA A 204 -31.15 -40.85 21.75
CA ALA A 204 -31.47 -41.58 22.98
C ALA A 204 -31.92 -40.63 24.11
N ALA A 205 -33.25 -40.72 24.36
CA ALA A 205 -33.98 -40.68 25.64
C ALA A 205 -33.64 -39.60 26.70
N ALA A 206 -34.69 -38.83 26.99
CA ALA A 206 -34.90 -38.10 28.25
C ALA A 206 -35.10 -39.05 29.46
N PRO A 207 -34.99 -38.64 30.74
CA PRO A 207 -36.01 -37.77 31.34
C PRO A 207 -35.52 -36.73 32.41
N ALA A 208 -36.41 -35.77 32.67
CA ALA A 208 -36.41 -34.73 33.72
C ALA A 208 -36.68 -35.26 35.16
N PRO A 209 -36.93 -34.46 36.21
CA PRO A 209 -36.41 -33.18 36.68
C PRO A 209 -36.11 -33.13 38.20
N ALA A 210 -35.48 -32.11 38.78
CA ALA A 210 -35.75 -31.60 40.16
C ALA A 210 -34.93 -30.34 40.48
N LYS A 211 -35.63 -29.25 40.66
CA LYS A 211 -35.83 -28.39 41.83
C LYS A 211 -34.63 -28.03 42.72
N GLY A 212 -34.44 -26.74 42.87
CA GLY A 212 -34.29 -26.18 44.20
C GLY A 212 -33.21 -25.12 44.40
N ALA A 213 -33.70 -23.90 44.65
CA ALA A 213 -33.26 -22.96 45.67
C ALA A 213 -32.10 -21.95 45.34
N LYS A 214 -32.50 -20.72 45.16
CA LYS A 214 -31.92 -19.45 45.65
C LYS A 214 -31.94 -19.45 47.20
N PRO A 215 -31.27 -18.57 48.00
CA PRO A 215 -30.86 -17.19 47.69
C PRO A 215 -29.63 -16.58 48.45
N ALA A 216 -29.39 -15.29 48.14
CA ALA A 216 -28.94 -14.23 49.04
C ALA A 216 -27.45 -14.07 49.37
N ALA A 217 -26.83 -13.04 48.92
CA ALA A 217 -26.71 -11.65 49.42
C ALA A 217 -25.53 -11.34 50.35
N LYS A 218 -25.02 -10.11 50.15
CA LYS A 218 -24.20 -9.25 51.02
C LYS A 218 -22.68 -9.33 50.78
N SER A 219 -22.02 -8.26 50.29
CA SER A 219 -21.86 -6.87 50.75
C SER A 219 -20.47 -6.62 51.36
N LYS A 220 -19.83 -5.53 50.90
CA LYS A 220 -18.79 -4.72 51.58
C LYS A 220 -17.34 -5.25 51.56
N LYS A 221 -16.40 -4.58 50.94
CA LYS A 221 -15.80 -3.33 51.36
C LYS A 221 -15.11 -2.65 50.15
#